data_f5599011c2277721a6f0602c300c034f
#
_entry.id   f5599011c2277721a6f0602c300c034f
#
_cell.length_a   1.000
_cell.length_b   1.000
_cell.length_c   1.000
_cell.angle_alpha   90.00
_cell.angle_beta   90.00
_cell.angle_gamma   90.00
#
_symmetry.space_group_name_H-M   'P 1'
#
loop_
_entity.id
_entity.type
_entity.pdbx_description
1 polymer ?
#
loop_
_entity_poly.entity_id
_entity_poly.type
_entity_poly.pdbx_seq_one_letter_code
_entity_poly.pdbx_strand_id
1 'polypeptide(L)'
;MSSRLALCACAALLAAAPDAFAQEYSPVRWYMMGGANPPVGQTNEFLQAGWDFGFAVAWREPGHPLGLRLDLNYASNNATKALQNAGSVATGLNITGGWADIWSASLNVEAQHLFSPTIYGYLIGGVGAYYTELQLTEYGYGYVCNPWWGYCYSGTGNVVVASNSTTRFGWNGGVGMAFRLQGPTLFIEARYTRIETSPQPLEFIPVTIGLRF
;
A
#
# COMPACT_ATOMS: atom_id res chain seq x y z
N MET A 1 -19.23 16.46 7.89
CA MET A 1 -18.23 17.39 8.48
C MET A 1 -16.81 16.77 8.62
N SER A 2 -16.51 15.64 8.02
CA SER A 2 -15.23 14.88 8.23
C SER A 2 -14.14 15.12 7.17
N SER A 3 -14.47 15.65 5.99
CA SER A 3 -13.49 15.83 4.90
C SER A 3 -12.52 17.02 5.07
N ARG A 4 -12.87 18.00 5.90
CA ARG A 4 -12.01 19.18 6.12
C ARG A 4 -10.89 18.94 7.15
N LEU A 5 -11.06 17.98 8.05
CA LEU A 5 -10.04 17.61 9.06
C LEU A 5 -8.90 16.79 8.45
N ALA A 6 -9.17 15.95 7.45
CA ALA A 6 -8.14 15.18 6.76
C ALA A 6 -7.19 16.05 5.92
N LEU A 7 -7.73 17.10 5.26
CA LEU A 7 -6.91 18.04 4.51
C LEU A 7 -6.00 18.90 5.41
N CYS A 8 -6.47 19.28 6.60
CA CYS A 8 -5.66 20.04 7.55
C CYS A 8 -4.51 19.21 8.15
N ALA A 9 -4.69 17.90 8.37
CA ALA A 9 -3.64 17.04 8.87
C ALA A 9 -2.50 16.84 7.86
N CYS A 10 -2.82 16.70 6.57
CA CYS A 10 -1.81 16.63 5.50
C CYS A 10 -1.03 17.95 5.33
N ALA A 11 -1.70 19.10 5.47
CA ALA A 11 -1.05 20.42 5.36
C ALA A 11 -0.14 20.71 6.57
N ALA A 12 -0.46 20.24 7.76
CA ALA A 12 0.35 20.41 8.97
C ALA A 12 1.64 19.57 8.95
N LEU A 13 1.60 18.37 8.34
CA LEU A 13 2.80 17.54 8.15
C LEU A 13 3.79 18.14 7.14
N LEU A 14 3.31 18.88 6.14
CA LEU A 14 4.16 19.58 5.18
C LEU A 14 4.81 20.84 5.75
N ALA A 15 4.22 21.46 6.78
CA ALA A 15 4.73 22.68 7.42
C ALA A 15 5.78 22.41 8.53
N ALA A 16 5.94 21.17 8.99
CA ALA A 16 6.83 20.80 10.08
C ALA A 16 8.23 20.32 9.65
N ALA A 17 8.65 20.56 8.42
CA ALA A 17 9.98 20.19 7.91
C ALA A 17 10.83 21.43 7.55
N PRO A 18 11.29 22.27 8.52
CA PRO A 18 12.11 23.43 8.22
C PRO A 18 13.56 23.11 7.83
N ASP A 19 14.08 21.89 8.12
CA ASP A 19 15.48 21.55 7.92
C ASP A 19 15.76 20.57 6.76
N ALA A 20 14.76 20.28 5.91
CA ALA A 20 14.91 19.36 4.77
C ALA A 20 15.81 19.89 3.64
N PHE A 21 16.18 21.17 3.65
CA PHE A 21 16.97 21.80 2.59
C PHE A 21 18.48 21.51 2.68
N ALA A 22 18.96 20.91 3.78
CA ALA A 22 20.38 20.58 3.96
C ALA A 22 20.74 19.15 3.52
N GLN A 23 19.80 18.37 2.99
CA GLN A 23 19.98 16.94 2.75
C GLN A 23 20.53 16.54 1.36
N GLU A 24 21.09 17.48 0.60
CA GLU A 24 21.64 17.15 -0.74
C GLU A 24 22.82 16.16 -0.70
N TYR A 25 23.40 15.93 0.48
CA TYR A 25 24.52 15.00 0.73
C TYR A 25 24.19 13.83 1.68
N SER A 26 22.95 13.71 2.17
CA SER A 26 22.61 12.59 3.04
C SER A 26 22.53 11.28 2.24
N PRO A 27 23.22 10.21 2.67
CA PRO A 27 23.06 8.90 2.08
C PRO A 27 21.70 8.27 2.40
N VAL A 28 20.98 8.79 3.39
CA VAL A 28 19.67 8.32 3.82
C VAL A 28 18.59 9.24 3.27
N ARG A 29 17.55 8.65 2.72
CA ARG A 29 16.38 9.34 2.15
C ARG A 29 15.09 8.71 2.62
N TRP A 30 14.10 9.54 2.87
CA TRP A 30 12.77 9.15 3.32
C TRP A 30 11.78 9.29 2.18
N TYR A 31 10.84 8.35 2.11
CA TYR A 31 9.79 8.33 1.10
C TYR A 31 8.42 8.27 1.77
N MET A 32 7.48 8.99 1.20
CA MET A 32 6.06 8.87 1.49
C MET A 32 5.33 8.73 0.16
N MET A 33 4.49 7.71 0.05
CA MET A 33 3.83 7.37 -1.21
C MET A 33 2.42 6.88 -0.98
N GLY A 34 1.60 7.00 -2.03
CA GLY A 34 0.27 6.42 -2.06
C GLY A 34 -0.21 6.28 -3.49
N GLY A 35 -1.18 5.43 -3.70
CA GLY A 35 -1.64 5.17 -5.05
C GLY A 35 -2.78 4.18 -5.15
N ALA A 36 -2.87 3.55 -6.31
CA ALA A 36 -3.82 2.50 -6.61
C ALA A 36 -3.13 1.14 -6.57
N ASN A 37 -3.83 0.14 -6.04
CA ASN A 37 -3.37 -1.24 -5.95
C ASN A 37 -4.27 -2.18 -6.77
N PRO A 38 -4.19 -2.15 -8.12
CA PRO A 38 -4.96 -3.06 -8.96
C PRO A 38 -4.42 -4.49 -8.85
N PRO A 39 -5.30 -5.48 -8.56
CA PRO A 39 -4.98 -6.89 -8.66
C PRO A 39 -4.85 -7.29 -10.14
N VAL A 40 -4.02 -8.30 -10.40
CA VAL A 40 -3.81 -8.88 -11.74
C VAL A 40 -3.88 -10.41 -11.70
N GLY A 41 -3.85 -11.03 -12.86
CA GLY A 41 -3.97 -12.49 -12.95
C GLY A 41 -5.26 -13.01 -12.31
N GLN A 42 -5.16 -14.11 -11.61
CA GLN A 42 -6.32 -14.73 -10.94
C GLN A 42 -6.82 -13.92 -9.74
N THR A 43 -5.98 -13.08 -9.14
CA THR A 43 -6.36 -12.21 -8.02
C THR A 43 -7.48 -11.23 -8.42
N ASN A 44 -7.49 -10.78 -9.68
CA ASN A 44 -8.51 -9.88 -10.22
C ASN A 44 -9.93 -10.50 -10.28
N GLU A 45 -10.05 -11.82 -10.21
CA GLU A 45 -11.36 -12.49 -10.12
C GLU A 45 -11.98 -12.31 -8.74
N PHE A 46 -11.16 -12.19 -7.69
CA PHE A 46 -11.58 -12.17 -6.29
C PHE A 46 -11.50 -10.80 -5.64
N LEU A 47 -10.57 -9.94 -6.07
CA LEU A 47 -10.37 -8.60 -5.51
C LEU A 47 -10.54 -7.53 -6.59
N GLN A 48 -11.09 -6.39 -6.19
CA GLN A 48 -11.18 -5.18 -7.01
C GLN A 48 -9.92 -4.31 -6.81
N ALA A 49 -9.70 -3.38 -7.73
CA ALA A 49 -8.68 -2.35 -7.53
C ALA A 49 -8.92 -1.61 -6.22
N GLY A 50 -7.88 -1.50 -5.43
CA GLY A 50 -7.85 -0.83 -4.14
C GLY A 50 -6.93 0.38 -4.16
N TRP A 51 -6.55 0.80 -2.97
CA TRP A 51 -5.60 1.86 -2.73
C TRP A 51 -4.45 1.35 -1.88
N ASP A 52 -3.31 2.04 -1.95
CA ASP A 52 -2.16 1.78 -1.11
C ASP A 52 -1.57 3.07 -0.56
N PHE A 53 -0.85 2.92 0.54
CA PHE A 53 -0.09 3.98 1.18
C PHE A 53 1.16 3.37 1.80
N GLY A 54 2.28 4.09 1.73
CA GLY A 54 3.53 3.57 2.25
C GLY A 54 4.55 4.62 2.63
N PHE A 55 5.49 4.15 3.46
CA PHE A 55 6.71 4.85 3.83
C PHE A 55 7.91 4.00 3.46
N ALA A 56 9.01 4.66 3.10
CA ALA A 56 10.26 3.95 2.91
C ALA A 56 11.46 4.76 3.40
N VAL A 57 12.53 4.02 3.71
CA VAL A 57 13.85 4.57 3.98
C VAL A 57 14.81 3.93 3.01
N ALA A 58 15.54 4.76 2.26
CA ALA A 58 16.59 4.28 1.39
C ALA A 58 17.96 4.78 1.85
N TRP A 59 18.94 3.91 1.68
CA TRP A 59 20.33 4.24 1.82
C TRP A 59 21.03 4.11 0.46
N ARG A 60 21.74 5.16 0.06
CA ARG A 60 22.55 5.17 -1.16
C ARG A 60 23.77 6.05 -0.95
N GLU A 61 24.93 5.49 -1.28
CA GLU A 61 26.15 6.26 -1.29
C GLU A 61 26.16 7.28 -2.44
N PRO A 62 26.56 8.54 -2.18
CA PRO A 62 26.66 9.56 -3.22
C PRO A 62 27.51 9.11 -4.41
N GLY A 63 27.02 9.30 -5.63
CA GLY A 63 27.71 8.90 -6.85
C GLY A 63 27.52 7.44 -7.26
N HIS A 64 26.94 6.59 -6.41
CA HIS A 64 26.64 5.21 -6.77
C HIS A 64 25.25 5.06 -7.37
N PRO A 65 25.09 4.24 -8.44
CA PRO A 65 23.80 4.01 -9.07
C PRO A 65 22.90 3.08 -8.26
N LEU A 66 23.47 2.29 -7.34
CA LEU A 66 22.75 1.30 -6.54
C LEU A 66 22.46 1.83 -5.13
N GLY A 67 21.29 1.50 -4.60
CA GLY A 67 20.89 1.77 -3.24
C GLY A 67 20.03 0.64 -2.67
N LEU A 68 19.92 0.62 -1.35
CA LEU A 68 19.00 -0.25 -0.63
C LEU A 68 17.82 0.56 -0.14
N ARG A 69 16.60 -0.03 -0.18
CA ARG A 69 15.37 0.62 0.26
C ARG A 69 14.52 -0.36 1.07
N LEU A 70 14.16 0.04 2.27
CA LEU A 70 13.20 -0.65 3.13
C LEU A 70 11.85 0.04 2.98
N ASP A 71 10.84 -0.68 2.52
CA ASP A 71 9.48 -0.20 2.35
C ASP A 71 8.55 -0.82 3.38
N LEU A 72 7.67 -0.01 3.94
CA LEU A 72 6.54 -0.40 4.78
C LEU A 72 5.26 0.11 4.11
N ASN A 73 4.39 -0.79 3.67
CA ASN A 73 3.18 -0.42 2.93
C ASN A 73 1.94 -1.06 3.55
N TYR A 74 0.83 -0.37 3.38
CA TYR A 74 -0.51 -0.85 3.63
C TYR A 74 -1.35 -0.69 2.37
N ALA A 75 -2.09 -1.72 1.99
CA ALA A 75 -3.03 -1.70 0.88
C ALA A 75 -4.37 -2.29 1.31
N SER A 76 -5.46 -1.80 0.73
CA SER A 76 -6.81 -2.31 0.97
C SER A 76 -7.58 -2.45 -0.34
N ASN A 77 -8.10 -3.65 -0.58
CA ASN A 77 -8.80 -4.04 -1.79
C ASN A 77 -10.19 -4.61 -1.45
N ASN A 78 -11.23 -4.18 -2.15
CA ASN A 78 -12.58 -4.72 -1.93
C ASN A 78 -12.76 -6.09 -2.59
N ALA A 79 -13.60 -6.93 -1.97
CA ALA A 79 -14.00 -8.22 -2.51
C ALA A 79 -14.91 -8.06 -3.74
N THR A 80 -14.68 -8.86 -4.78
CA THR A 80 -15.59 -8.96 -5.93
C THR A 80 -16.86 -9.75 -5.57
N LYS A 81 -17.85 -9.70 -6.46
CA LYS A 81 -19.05 -10.54 -6.33
C LYS A 81 -18.72 -12.04 -6.40
N ALA A 82 -17.70 -12.42 -7.14
CA ALA A 82 -17.24 -13.82 -7.20
C ALA A 82 -16.76 -14.31 -5.84
N LEU A 83 -15.92 -13.54 -5.13
CA LEU A 83 -15.46 -13.87 -3.80
C LEU A 83 -16.61 -13.89 -2.77
N GLN A 84 -17.54 -12.93 -2.84
CA GLN A 84 -18.73 -12.86 -1.98
C GLN A 84 -19.61 -14.13 -2.16
N ASN A 85 -19.87 -14.53 -3.42
CA ASN A 85 -20.64 -15.74 -3.73
C ASN A 85 -19.94 -17.00 -3.24
N ALA A 86 -18.62 -17.13 -3.46
CA ALA A 86 -17.84 -18.24 -2.95
C ALA A 86 -17.87 -18.31 -1.41
N GLY A 87 -17.75 -17.17 -0.75
CA GLY A 87 -17.90 -17.05 0.70
C GLY A 87 -19.28 -17.46 1.19
N SER A 88 -20.35 -17.06 0.48
CA SER A 88 -21.72 -17.45 0.81
C SER A 88 -21.93 -18.95 0.71
N VAL A 89 -21.40 -19.60 -0.32
CA VAL A 89 -21.47 -21.06 -0.49
C VAL A 89 -20.69 -21.76 0.62
N ALA A 90 -19.50 -21.27 0.96
CA ALA A 90 -18.64 -21.91 1.97
C ALA A 90 -19.16 -21.75 3.40
N THR A 91 -19.81 -20.64 3.74
CA THR A 91 -20.27 -20.35 5.10
C THR A 91 -21.76 -20.62 5.33
N GLY A 92 -22.56 -20.73 4.26
CA GLY A 92 -24.03 -20.79 4.34
C GLY A 92 -24.68 -19.44 4.72
N LEU A 93 -23.91 -18.35 4.77
CA LEU A 93 -24.35 -16.99 5.12
C LEU A 93 -24.52 -16.15 3.86
N ASN A 94 -25.29 -15.08 3.95
CA ASN A 94 -25.48 -14.14 2.84
C ASN A 94 -24.39 -13.08 2.84
N ILE A 95 -23.21 -13.39 2.26
CA ILE A 95 -22.09 -12.45 2.18
C ILE A 95 -22.41 -11.32 1.20
N THR A 96 -22.47 -10.09 1.70
CA THR A 96 -22.84 -8.90 0.93
C THR A 96 -21.66 -7.96 0.68
N GLY A 97 -20.52 -8.19 1.35
CA GLY A 97 -19.32 -7.38 1.23
C GLY A 97 -18.08 -8.10 1.72
N GLY A 98 -16.95 -7.42 1.64
CA GLY A 98 -15.68 -7.89 2.17
C GLY A 98 -14.52 -7.07 1.61
N TRP A 99 -13.36 -7.19 2.27
CA TRP A 99 -12.13 -6.52 1.84
C TRP A 99 -10.91 -7.36 2.26
N ALA A 100 -9.82 -7.13 1.58
CA ALA A 100 -8.51 -7.68 1.91
C ALA A 100 -7.56 -6.53 2.25
N ASP A 101 -7.04 -6.56 3.47
CA ASP A 101 -6.02 -5.63 3.95
C ASP A 101 -4.66 -6.31 3.91
N ILE A 102 -3.65 -5.61 3.38
CA ILE A 102 -2.31 -6.14 3.16
C ILE A 102 -1.30 -5.19 3.80
N TRP A 103 -0.64 -5.65 4.86
CA TRP A 103 0.53 -4.99 5.43
C TRP A 103 1.79 -5.65 4.90
N SER A 104 2.77 -4.86 4.49
CA SER A 104 4.02 -5.41 3.97
C SER A 104 5.23 -4.68 4.49
N ALA A 105 6.31 -5.46 4.69
CA ALA A 105 7.66 -4.96 4.91
C ALA A 105 8.57 -5.63 3.89
N SER A 106 9.23 -4.83 3.02
CA SER A 106 10.08 -5.36 1.95
C SER A 106 11.42 -4.66 1.88
N LEU A 107 12.48 -5.44 1.64
CA LEU A 107 13.82 -4.95 1.38
C LEU A 107 14.09 -5.02 -0.12
N ASN A 108 14.48 -3.89 -0.68
CA ASN A 108 14.60 -3.69 -2.12
C ASN A 108 15.99 -3.16 -2.49
N VAL A 109 16.46 -3.52 -3.67
CA VAL A 109 17.59 -2.89 -4.35
C VAL A 109 17.01 -1.93 -5.39
N GLU A 110 17.52 -0.71 -5.41
CA GLU A 110 17.13 0.33 -6.37
C GLU A 110 18.35 0.69 -7.23
N ALA A 111 18.22 0.57 -8.56
CA ALA A 111 19.23 0.96 -9.53
C ALA A 111 18.76 2.19 -10.29
N GLN A 112 19.48 3.31 -10.16
CA GLN A 112 19.10 4.58 -10.79
C GLN A 112 19.95 4.90 -12.01
N HIS A 113 19.29 5.55 -12.99
CA HIS A 113 19.93 6.13 -14.16
C HIS A 113 19.48 7.59 -14.34
N LEU A 114 20.44 8.49 -14.47
CA LEU A 114 20.18 9.92 -14.64
C LEU A 114 19.98 10.22 -16.14
N PHE A 115 18.80 10.71 -16.52
CA PHE A 115 18.51 11.15 -17.90
C PHE A 115 18.82 12.64 -18.09
N SER A 116 18.60 13.45 -17.06
CA SER A 116 18.92 14.87 -17.02
C SER A 116 19.22 15.30 -15.58
N PRO A 117 19.74 16.53 -15.34
CA PRO A 117 19.99 17.02 -13.98
C PRO A 117 18.77 16.97 -13.06
N THR A 118 17.57 17.01 -13.64
CA THR A 118 16.30 17.08 -12.91
C THR A 118 15.47 15.79 -13.00
N ILE A 119 15.77 14.87 -13.94
CA ILE A 119 14.97 13.68 -14.21
C ILE A 119 15.86 12.45 -14.18
N TYR A 120 15.46 11.46 -13.40
CA TYR A 120 16.09 10.15 -13.40
C TYR A 120 15.04 9.03 -13.35
N GLY A 121 15.38 7.91 -13.98
CA GLY A 121 14.61 6.68 -13.88
C GLY A 121 15.29 5.70 -12.96
N TYR A 122 14.54 4.73 -12.47
CA TYR A 122 15.10 3.67 -11.65
C TYR A 122 14.36 2.35 -11.86
N LEU A 123 15.11 1.28 -11.65
CA LEU A 123 14.60 -0.07 -11.48
C LEU A 123 14.63 -0.40 -9.99
N ILE A 124 13.62 -1.12 -9.53
CA ILE A 124 13.55 -1.56 -8.15
C ILE A 124 13.13 -3.02 -8.11
N GLY A 125 13.67 -3.78 -7.19
CA GLY A 125 13.28 -5.17 -6.96
C GLY A 125 13.71 -5.66 -5.60
N GLY A 126 12.91 -6.53 -5.03
CA GLY A 126 13.19 -7.03 -3.70
C GLY A 126 12.23 -8.11 -3.24
N VAL A 127 12.36 -8.41 -1.95
CA VAL A 127 11.61 -9.47 -1.27
C VAL A 127 11.07 -8.95 0.05
N GLY A 128 9.99 -9.56 0.54
CA GLY A 128 9.36 -9.10 1.77
C GLY A 128 8.44 -10.10 2.43
N ALA A 129 7.98 -9.70 3.61
CA ALA A 129 6.91 -10.35 4.33
C ALA A 129 5.61 -9.57 4.13
N TYR A 130 4.53 -10.29 3.87
CA TYR A 130 3.21 -9.75 3.61
C TYR A 130 2.20 -10.40 4.56
N TYR A 131 1.60 -9.58 5.43
CA TYR A 131 0.47 -9.98 6.25
C TYR A 131 -0.81 -9.59 5.53
N THR A 132 -1.61 -10.58 5.18
CA THR A 132 -2.89 -10.39 4.48
C THR A 132 -4.03 -10.80 5.40
N GLU A 133 -5.02 -9.94 5.55
CA GLU A 133 -6.25 -10.19 6.28
C GLU A 133 -7.45 -10.03 5.34
N LEU A 134 -8.16 -11.14 5.09
CA LEU A 134 -9.41 -11.15 4.32
C LEU A 134 -10.58 -11.15 5.30
N GLN A 135 -11.47 -10.17 5.15
CA GLN A 135 -12.69 -10.07 5.93
C GLN A 135 -13.91 -10.13 5.01
N LEU A 136 -14.88 -10.97 5.37
CA LEU A 136 -16.17 -11.08 4.68
C LEU A 136 -17.28 -10.58 5.59
N THR A 137 -18.22 -9.84 5.00
CA THR A 137 -19.29 -9.18 5.75
C THR A 137 -20.67 -9.57 5.24
N GLU A 138 -21.61 -9.64 6.18
CA GLU A 138 -23.02 -9.77 5.92
C GLU A 138 -23.75 -8.49 6.37
N TYR A 139 -24.75 -8.07 5.62
CA TYR A 139 -25.62 -6.97 6.06
C TYR A 139 -26.63 -7.49 7.07
N GLY A 140 -26.53 -7.04 8.31
CA GLY A 140 -27.35 -7.54 9.40
C GLY A 140 -27.47 -6.58 10.56
N TYR A 141 -28.17 -7.00 11.59
CA TYR A 141 -28.24 -6.29 12.87
C TYR A 141 -27.10 -6.77 13.76
N GLY A 142 -26.28 -5.83 14.22
CA GLY A 142 -25.12 -6.16 15.04
C GLY A 142 -24.61 -4.96 15.83
N TYR A 143 -23.50 -5.16 16.55
CA TYR A 143 -22.80 -4.09 17.23
C TYR A 143 -21.75 -3.48 16.30
N VAL A 144 -21.89 -2.18 16.01
CA VAL A 144 -20.89 -1.39 15.31
C VAL A 144 -20.06 -0.65 16.36
N CYS A 145 -18.77 -1.00 16.46
CA CYS A 145 -17.85 -0.37 17.39
C CYS A 145 -16.99 0.67 16.68
N ASN A 146 -16.91 1.88 17.21
CA ASN A 146 -16.01 2.90 16.71
C ASN A 146 -14.67 2.79 17.47
N PRO A 147 -13.57 2.40 16.78
CA PRO A 147 -12.27 2.19 17.43
C PRO A 147 -11.63 3.48 17.99
N TRP A 148 -12.02 4.64 17.46
CA TRP A 148 -11.46 5.93 17.88
C TRP A 148 -12.13 6.50 19.13
N TRP A 149 -13.43 6.19 19.33
CA TRP A 149 -14.22 6.75 20.42
C TRP A 149 -14.59 5.72 21.49
N GLY A 150 -14.23 4.45 21.28
CA GLY A 150 -14.38 3.37 22.26
C GLY A 150 -15.83 3.02 22.61
N TYR A 151 -16.82 3.44 21.80
CA TYR A 151 -18.21 3.07 22.02
C TYR A 151 -18.75 2.16 20.92
N CYS A 152 -19.63 1.25 21.31
CA CYS A 152 -20.37 0.39 20.41
C CYS A 152 -21.85 0.75 20.49
N TYR A 153 -22.53 0.74 19.34
CA TYR A 153 -23.97 0.88 19.28
C TYR A 153 -24.57 -0.27 18.46
N SER A 154 -25.75 -0.67 18.82
CA SER A 154 -26.50 -1.67 18.05
C SER A 154 -27.19 -1.00 16.87
N GLY A 155 -27.07 -1.60 15.67
CA GLY A 155 -27.65 -1.08 14.45
C GLY A 155 -27.55 -2.07 13.31
N THR A 156 -28.20 -1.74 12.21
CA THR A 156 -28.04 -2.48 10.95
C THR A 156 -26.82 -1.95 10.20
N GLY A 157 -25.99 -2.85 9.73
CA GLY A 157 -24.76 -2.52 8.98
C GLY A 157 -24.05 -3.77 8.50
N ASN A 158 -22.87 -3.58 7.94
CA ASN A 158 -22.00 -4.68 7.56
C ASN A 158 -21.32 -5.24 8.81
N VAL A 159 -21.62 -6.49 9.15
CA VAL A 159 -21.01 -7.22 10.27
C VAL A 159 -20.00 -8.21 9.69
N VAL A 160 -18.78 -8.23 10.23
CA VAL A 160 -17.76 -9.22 9.85
C VAL A 160 -18.22 -10.58 10.36
N VAL A 161 -18.42 -11.52 9.44
CA VAL A 161 -18.89 -12.88 9.75
C VAL A 161 -17.82 -13.94 9.53
N ALA A 162 -16.78 -13.60 8.75
CA ALA A 162 -15.61 -14.46 8.57
C ALA A 162 -14.37 -13.58 8.38
N SER A 163 -13.28 -13.98 9.03
CA SER A 163 -11.96 -13.36 8.87
C SER A 163 -10.91 -14.45 8.79
N ASN A 164 -9.95 -14.26 7.89
CA ASN A 164 -8.80 -15.14 7.76
C ASN A 164 -7.54 -14.27 7.52
N SER A 165 -6.50 -14.55 8.29
CA SER A 165 -5.24 -13.82 8.17
C SER A 165 -4.07 -14.80 7.95
N THR A 166 -3.09 -14.35 7.17
CA THR A 166 -1.88 -15.12 6.91
C THR A 166 -0.68 -14.20 6.66
N THR A 167 0.48 -14.64 7.11
CA THR A 167 1.75 -14.00 6.74
C THR A 167 2.49 -14.87 5.75
N ARG A 168 2.90 -14.30 4.63
CA ARG A 168 3.57 -15.00 3.55
C ARG A 168 4.77 -14.20 3.04
N PHE A 169 5.71 -14.93 2.47
CA PHE A 169 6.79 -14.36 1.68
C PHE A 169 6.26 -13.87 0.34
N GLY A 170 6.89 -12.84 -0.19
CA GLY A 170 6.61 -12.34 -1.53
C GLY A 170 7.81 -11.61 -2.10
N TRP A 171 7.73 -11.34 -3.38
CA TRP A 171 8.74 -10.56 -4.10
C TRP A 171 8.07 -9.48 -4.95
N ASN A 172 8.84 -8.46 -5.27
CA ASN A 172 8.38 -7.38 -6.11
C ASN A 172 9.47 -6.95 -7.09
N GLY A 173 9.04 -6.35 -8.20
CA GLY A 173 9.93 -5.75 -9.17
C GLY A 173 9.20 -4.66 -9.95
N GLY A 174 9.88 -3.56 -10.22
CA GLY A 174 9.21 -2.43 -10.86
C GLY A 174 10.16 -1.38 -11.42
N VAL A 175 9.52 -0.33 -11.92
CA VAL A 175 10.18 0.82 -12.52
C VAL A 175 9.58 2.10 -11.97
N GLY A 176 10.41 3.14 -11.90
CA GLY A 176 9.93 4.46 -11.50
C GLY A 176 10.68 5.57 -12.21
N MET A 177 10.05 6.72 -12.19
CA MET A 177 10.65 7.99 -12.62
C MET A 177 10.55 9.00 -11.48
N ALA A 178 11.55 9.84 -11.37
CA ALA A 178 11.59 10.87 -10.35
C ALA A 178 12.08 12.20 -10.90
N PHE A 179 11.48 13.26 -10.36
CA PHE A 179 11.65 14.63 -10.78
C PHE A 179 12.14 15.45 -9.59
N ARG A 180 13.37 15.97 -9.67
CA ARG A 180 13.93 16.88 -8.66
C ARG A 180 13.22 18.22 -8.73
N LEU A 181 12.56 18.61 -7.63
CA LEU A 181 12.01 19.93 -7.43
C LEU A 181 13.01 20.78 -6.63
N GLN A 182 12.67 22.04 -6.38
CA GLN A 182 13.46 22.93 -5.49
C GLN A 182 13.29 22.53 -4.01
N GLY A 183 13.53 21.25 -3.68
CA GLY A 183 13.31 20.68 -2.35
C GLY A 183 13.08 19.17 -2.45
N PRO A 184 11.85 18.69 -2.20
CA PRO A 184 11.58 17.27 -2.29
C PRO A 184 11.63 16.78 -3.75
N THR A 185 11.87 15.50 -3.95
CA THR A 185 11.80 14.85 -5.25
C THR A 185 10.44 14.18 -5.41
N LEU A 186 9.68 14.56 -6.41
CA LEU A 186 8.45 13.87 -6.80
C LEU A 186 8.81 12.60 -7.56
N PHE A 187 8.12 11.48 -7.30
CA PHE A 187 8.29 10.26 -8.09
C PHE A 187 6.97 9.59 -8.39
N ILE A 188 6.97 8.81 -9.46
CA ILE A 188 5.93 7.86 -9.83
C ILE A 188 6.58 6.50 -10.01
N GLU A 189 5.93 5.45 -9.53
CA GLU A 189 6.46 4.10 -9.52
C GLU A 189 5.35 3.09 -9.82
N ALA A 190 5.66 2.09 -10.63
CA ALA A 190 4.80 0.93 -10.86
C ALA A 190 5.60 -0.34 -10.54
N ARG A 191 5.03 -1.22 -9.70
CA ARG A 191 5.65 -2.48 -9.30
C ARG A 191 4.72 -3.65 -9.59
N TYR A 192 5.26 -4.74 -10.05
CA TYR A 192 4.60 -6.03 -9.95
C TYR A 192 4.96 -6.64 -8.59
N THR A 193 3.95 -7.04 -7.82
CA THR A 193 4.10 -7.67 -6.50
C THR A 193 3.39 -9.01 -6.52
N ARG A 194 4.11 -10.05 -6.10
CA ARG A 194 3.58 -11.41 -5.95
C ARG A 194 3.82 -11.92 -4.54
N ILE A 195 2.72 -12.35 -3.92
CA ILE A 195 2.68 -12.92 -2.57
C ILE A 195 2.43 -14.41 -2.71
N GLU A 196 3.31 -15.24 -2.19
CA GLU A 196 3.25 -16.71 -2.32
C GLU A 196 2.24 -17.31 -1.32
N THR A 197 0.95 -17.12 -1.63
CA THR A 197 -0.16 -17.73 -0.90
C THR A 197 -0.52 -19.08 -1.48
N SER A 198 -1.19 -19.94 -0.68
CA SER A 198 -1.69 -21.24 -1.12
C SER A 198 -3.23 -21.25 -1.00
N PRO A 199 -3.98 -21.77 -1.97
CA PRO A 199 -3.55 -22.57 -3.14
C PRO A 199 -3.04 -21.75 -4.32
N GLN A 200 -3.26 -20.44 -4.36
CA GLN A 200 -2.87 -19.56 -5.48
C GLN A 200 -2.18 -18.30 -4.97
N PRO A 201 -1.15 -17.79 -5.67
CA PRO A 201 -0.50 -16.56 -5.29
C PRO A 201 -1.43 -15.35 -5.49
N LEU A 202 -1.22 -14.30 -4.67
CA LEU A 202 -1.84 -13.00 -4.87
C LEU A 202 -0.89 -12.11 -5.67
N GLU A 203 -1.42 -11.46 -6.70
CA GLU A 203 -0.65 -10.66 -7.65
C GLU A 203 -1.26 -9.27 -7.83
N PHE A 204 -0.42 -8.24 -7.76
CA PHE A 204 -0.82 -6.84 -7.86
C PHE A 204 0.15 -6.04 -8.72
N ILE A 205 -0.32 -4.95 -9.31
CA ILE A 205 0.54 -3.93 -9.93
C ILE A 205 0.25 -2.58 -9.27
N PRO A 206 0.73 -2.34 -8.02
CA PRO A 206 0.59 -1.03 -7.41
C PRO A 206 1.25 0.05 -8.28
N VAL A 207 0.50 1.15 -8.46
CA VAL A 207 0.97 2.36 -9.13
C VAL A 207 0.89 3.50 -8.12
N THR A 208 2.04 3.97 -7.69
CA THR A 208 2.18 4.95 -6.61
C THR A 208 2.79 6.25 -7.09
N ILE A 209 2.39 7.33 -6.47
CA ILE A 209 3.03 8.65 -6.55
C ILE A 209 3.49 9.04 -5.16
N GLY A 210 4.62 9.73 -5.05
CA GLY A 210 5.13 10.09 -3.74
C GLY A 210 6.19 11.18 -3.77
N LEU A 211 6.60 11.54 -2.57
CA LEU A 211 7.67 12.49 -2.32
C LEU A 211 8.85 11.79 -1.63
N ARG A 212 10.04 12.19 -2.01
CA ARG A 212 11.29 11.76 -1.41
C ARG A 212 12.04 12.99 -0.85
N PHE A 213 12.48 12.87 0.39
CA PHE A 213 13.20 13.88 1.16
C PHE A 213 14.64 13.45 1.43
#